data_61b6e25ee0e7d0c6925befc76856ed2d
#
_entry.id   61b6e25ee0e7d0c6925befc76856ed2d
#
_cell.length_a   1.000
_cell.length_b   1.000
_cell.length_c   1.000
_cell.angle_alpha   90.00
_cell.angle_beta   90.00
_cell.angle_gamma   90.00
#
_symmetry.space_group_name_H-M   'P 1'
#
loop_
_entity.id
_entity.type
_entity.pdbx_description
1 polymer ?
#
loop_
_entity_poly.entity_id
_entity_poly.type
_entity_poly.pdbx_seq_one_letter_code
_entity_poly.pdbx_strand_id
1 'polypeptide(L)'
;MKQYYIYILASRKNGTLYVGVTSDLLKRIYAHKQNLIDGFTKKHNVHTLVYYEVYNDIREAILREKQTKKWNRRWKLRLIEEMNSEWRDLYYEII
;
A
#
# COMPACT_ATOMS: atom_id res chain seq x y z
N MET A 1 -5.88 -5.55 20.57
CA MET A 1 -6.64 -6.11 19.43
C MET A 1 -5.80 -5.98 18.18
N LYS A 2 -5.70 -7.06 17.41
CA LYS A 2 -4.88 -7.04 16.18
C LYS A 2 -5.62 -6.36 15.04
N GLN A 3 -4.91 -5.56 14.27
CA GLN A 3 -5.45 -4.90 13.08
C GLN A 3 -4.75 -5.38 11.83
N TYR A 4 -5.43 -5.22 10.71
CA TYR A 4 -4.92 -5.63 9.40
C TYR A 4 -5.06 -4.45 8.45
N TYR A 5 -4.18 -4.38 7.47
CA TYR A 5 -4.11 -3.22 6.58
C TYR A 5 -4.02 -3.68 5.14
N ILE A 6 -4.77 -3.01 4.27
CA ILE A 6 -4.39 -3.02 2.85
C ILE A 6 -3.64 -1.74 2.59
N TYR A 7 -2.69 -1.79 1.69
CA TYR A 7 -1.87 -0.63 1.40
C TYR A 7 -1.51 -0.57 -0.08
N ILE A 8 -1.24 0.65 -0.56
CA ILE A 8 -0.76 0.86 -1.91
C ILE A 8 0.58 1.58 -1.83
N LEU A 9 1.58 1.00 -2.49
CA LEU A 9 2.88 1.63 -2.67
C LEU A 9 2.98 2.16 -4.09
N ALA A 10 3.73 3.24 -4.27
CA ALA A 10 4.00 3.82 -5.57
C ALA A 10 5.50 4.04 -5.75
N SER A 11 5.98 3.98 -6.99
CA SER A 11 7.37 4.34 -7.30
C SER A 11 7.56 5.85 -7.22
N ARG A 12 6.54 6.60 -7.60
CA ARG A 12 6.47 8.06 -7.56
C ARG A 12 5.04 8.46 -7.86
N LYS A 13 4.74 9.77 -7.81
CA LYS A 13 3.42 10.26 -8.20
C LYS A 13 3.07 9.79 -9.61
N ASN A 14 1.89 9.19 -9.74
CA ASN A 14 1.40 8.61 -11.00
C ASN A 14 2.31 7.50 -11.57
N GLY A 15 3.16 6.93 -10.72
CA GLY A 15 4.07 5.87 -11.15
C GLY A 15 3.49 4.48 -11.02
N THR A 16 4.39 3.49 -10.93
CA THR A 16 4.02 2.08 -10.76
C THR A 16 3.41 1.85 -9.38
N LEU A 17 2.34 1.07 -9.32
CA LEU A 17 1.61 0.79 -8.09
C LEU A 17 1.75 -0.67 -7.67
N TYR A 18 1.72 -0.89 -6.36
CA TYR A 18 1.68 -2.23 -5.77
C TYR A 18 0.66 -2.24 -4.63
N VAL A 19 -0.24 -3.21 -4.65
CA VAL A 19 -1.26 -3.38 -3.60
C VAL A 19 -0.89 -4.58 -2.75
N GLY A 20 -0.90 -4.41 -1.41
CA GLY A 20 -0.58 -5.49 -0.50
C GLY A 20 -1.48 -5.50 0.72
N VAL A 21 -1.35 -6.56 1.53
CA VAL A 21 -2.06 -6.72 2.79
C VAL A 21 -1.06 -7.17 3.86
N THR A 22 -1.22 -6.66 5.08
CA THR A 22 -0.31 -7.01 6.17
C THR A 22 -1.01 -6.85 7.52
N SER A 23 -0.49 -7.54 8.54
CA SER A 23 -0.91 -7.36 9.92
C SER A 23 0.01 -6.38 10.68
N ASP A 24 1.08 -5.91 10.03
CA ASP A 24 2.02 -4.97 10.65
C ASP A 24 2.50 -4.00 9.57
N LEU A 25 1.78 -2.89 9.46
CA LEU A 25 2.01 -1.92 8.38
C LEU A 25 3.42 -1.33 8.44
N LEU A 26 3.83 -0.83 9.60
CA LEU A 26 5.15 -0.18 9.72
C LEU A 26 6.29 -1.12 9.37
N LYS A 27 6.24 -2.34 9.91
CA LYS A 27 7.28 -3.32 9.64
C LYS A 27 7.32 -3.71 8.16
N ARG A 28 6.15 -3.89 7.55
CA ARG A 28 6.07 -4.28 6.13
C ARG A 28 6.59 -3.19 5.23
N ILE A 29 6.21 -1.94 5.48
CA ILE A 29 6.67 -0.82 4.65
C ILE A 29 8.17 -0.61 4.83
N TYR A 30 8.67 -0.71 6.06
CA TYR A 30 10.11 -0.65 6.29
C TYR A 30 10.86 -1.71 5.47
N ALA A 31 10.35 -2.94 5.46
CA ALA A 31 10.96 -4.02 4.69
C ALA A 31 10.98 -3.72 3.19
N HIS A 32 9.91 -3.14 2.65
CA HIS A 32 9.89 -2.71 1.26
C HIS A 32 10.94 -1.62 0.98
N LYS A 33 11.03 -0.63 1.87
CA LYS A 33 11.99 0.47 1.71
C LYS A 33 13.44 -0.01 1.75
N GLN A 34 13.71 -1.06 2.52
CA GLN A 34 15.06 -1.63 2.64
C GLN A 34 15.33 -2.73 1.60
N ASN A 35 14.41 -2.94 0.66
CA ASN A 35 14.53 -3.97 -0.37
C ASN A 35 14.70 -5.38 0.23
N LEU A 36 14.10 -5.61 1.40
CA LEU A 36 14.17 -6.92 2.06
C LEU A 36 13.15 -7.91 1.52
N ILE A 37 12.17 -7.43 0.77
CA ILE A 37 11.15 -8.27 0.15
C ILE A 37 11.47 -8.38 -1.33
N ASP A 38 11.79 -9.60 -1.78
CA ASP A 38 12.09 -9.86 -3.18
C ASP A 38 10.84 -9.76 -4.04
N GLY A 39 11.05 -9.48 -5.32
CA GLY A 39 9.98 -9.46 -6.30
C GLY A 39 9.68 -8.07 -6.83
N PHE A 40 8.39 -7.81 -7.08
CA PHE A 40 7.94 -6.66 -7.84
C PHE A 40 8.40 -5.31 -7.28
N THR A 41 8.21 -5.10 -5.98
CA THR A 41 8.51 -3.79 -5.39
C THR A 41 9.99 -3.47 -5.39
N LYS A 42 10.84 -4.47 -5.15
CA LYS A 42 12.29 -4.32 -5.21
C LYS A 42 12.74 -4.04 -6.64
N LYS A 43 12.23 -4.83 -7.59
CA LYS A 43 12.61 -4.71 -9.00
C LYS A 43 12.24 -3.35 -9.59
N HIS A 44 11.09 -2.79 -9.20
CA HIS A 44 10.56 -1.57 -9.79
C HIS A 44 10.68 -0.34 -8.90
N ASN A 45 11.40 -0.44 -7.78
CA ASN A 45 11.60 0.66 -6.82
C ASN A 45 10.29 1.26 -6.32
N VAL A 46 9.37 0.40 -5.91
CA VAL A 46 8.05 0.82 -5.44
C VAL A 46 8.08 0.85 -3.91
N HIS A 47 8.38 2.00 -3.31
CA HIS A 47 8.65 2.13 -1.88
C HIS A 47 7.86 3.21 -1.15
N THR A 48 7.12 4.06 -1.85
CA THR A 48 6.40 5.16 -1.23
C THR A 48 5.01 4.71 -0.82
N LEU A 49 4.69 4.81 0.48
CA LEU A 49 3.35 4.47 0.96
C LEU A 49 2.40 5.62 0.67
N VAL A 50 1.49 5.41 -0.28
CA VAL A 50 0.58 6.49 -0.72
C VAL A 50 -0.85 6.30 -0.26
N TYR A 51 -1.20 5.12 0.26
CA TYR A 51 -2.57 4.83 0.70
C TYR A 51 -2.61 3.61 1.61
N TYR A 52 -3.51 3.61 2.60
CA TYR A 52 -3.79 2.41 3.39
C TYR A 52 -5.20 2.46 3.98
N GLU A 53 -5.74 1.28 4.29
CA GLU A 53 -7.00 1.09 4.99
C GLU A 53 -6.78 0.13 6.15
N VAL A 54 -7.57 0.30 7.22
CA VAL A 54 -7.45 -0.50 8.44
C VAL A 54 -8.67 -1.40 8.59
N TYR A 55 -8.42 -2.67 8.92
CA TYR A 55 -9.48 -3.66 9.15
C TYR A 55 -9.23 -4.40 10.45
N ASN A 56 -10.32 -4.81 11.10
CA ASN A 56 -10.24 -5.63 12.32
C ASN A 56 -10.31 -7.13 12.01
N ASP A 57 -10.76 -7.50 10.82
CA ASP A 57 -10.92 -8.88 10.39
C ASP A 57 -10.00 -9.15 9.20
N ILE A 58 -9.13 -10.17 9.33
CA ILE A 58 -8.19 -10.53 8.27
C ILE A 58 -8.89 -10.93 6.98
N ARG A 59 -10.07 -11.56 7.06
CA ARG A 59 -10.79 -11.99 5.86
C ARG A 59 -11.29 -10.79 5.06
N GLU A 60 -11.75 -9.75 5.74
CA GLU A 60 -12.17 -8.52 5.06
C GLU A 60 -10.99 -7.81 4.41
N ALA A 61 -9.85 -7.77 5.09
CA ALA A 61 -8.65 -7.16 4.55
C ALA A 61 -8.17 -7.89 3.29
N ILE A 62 -8.13 -9.22 3.33
CA ILE A 62 -7.72 -10.04 2.19
C ILE A 62 -8.67 -9.85 1.01
N LEU A 63 -9.98 -9.84 1.28
CA LEU A 63 -10.98 -9.64 0.24
C LEU A 63 -10.79 -8.28 -0.43
N ARG A 64 -10.61 -7.24 0.37
CA ARG A 64 -10.40 -5.87 -0.14
C ARG A 64 -9.13 -5.78 -0.97
N GLU A 65 -8.07 -6.42 -0.53
CA GLU A 65 -6.80 -6.45 -1.27
C GLU A 65 -7.01 -7.08 -2.65
N LYS A 66 -7.69 -8.22 -2.70
CA LYS A 66 -7.97 -8.90 -3.97
C LYS A 66 -8.83 -8.05 -4.90
N GLN A 67 -9.86 -7.40 -4.36
CA GLN A 67 -10.72 -6.51 -5.12
C GLN A 67 -9.93 -5.34 -5.70
N THR A 68 -9.13 -4.70 -4.85
CA THR A 68 -8.35 -3.53 -5.24
C THR A 68 -7.32 -3.87 -6.31
N LYS A 69 -6.69 -5.04 -6.21
CA LYS A 69 -5.75 -5.49 -7.23
C LYS A 69 -6.39 -5.64 -8.60
N LYS A 70 -7.67 -6.02 -8.65
CA LYS A 70 -8.40 -6.22 -9.91
C LYS A 70 -8.91 -4.92 -10.50
N TRP A 71 -8.97 -3.84 -9.74
CA TRP A 71 -9.43 -2.56 -10.23
C TRP A 71 -8.52 -2.06 -11.35
N ASN A 72 -9.11 -1.31 -12.29
CA ASN A 72 -8.31 -0.64 -13.29
C ASN A 72 -7.49 0.48 -12.61
N ARG A 73 -6.49 0.98 -13.33
CA ARG A 73 -5.58 1.97 -12.77
C ARG A 73 -6.30 3.25 -12.33
N ARG A 74 -7.28 3.71 -13.10
CA ARG A 74 -8.02 4.95 -12.78
C ARG A 74 -8.65 4.89 -11.39
N TRP A 75 -9.24 3.75 -11.04
CA TRP A 75 -9.88 3.58 -9.74
C TRP A 75 -8.87 3.60 -8.60
N LYS A 76 -7.71 2.99 -8.81
CA LYS A 76 -6.63 3.02 -7.81
C LYS A 76 -6.10 4.43 -7.62
N LEU A 77 -5.91 5.18 -8.71
CA LEU A 77 -5.47 6.57 -8.62
C LEU A 77 -6.47 7.43 -7.88
N ARG A 78 -7.75 7.26 -8.16
CA ARG A 78 -8.80 7.99 -7.45
C ARG A 78 -8.77 7.69 -5.95
N LEU A 79 -8.64 6.41 -5.60
CA LEU A 79 -8.58 5.99 -4.20
C LEU A 79 -7.43 6.67 -3.47
N ILE A 80 -6.25 6.68 -4.08
CA ILE A 80 -5.07 7.34 -3.51
C ILE A 80 -5.34 8.83 -3.32
N GLU A 81 -5.86 9.50 -4.34
CA GLU A 81 -5.99 10.96 -4.32
C GLU A 81 -7.08 11.47 -3.40
N GLU A 82 -8.09 10.66 -3.11
CA GLU A 82 -9.09 11.01 -2.11
C GLU A 82 -8.48 11.10 -0.71
N MET A 83 -7.51 10.25 -0.40
CA MET A 83 -6.83 10.25 0.90
C MET A 83 -5.59 11.14 0.92
N ASN A 84 -4.87 11.18 -0.19
CA ASN A 84 -3.53 11.73 -0.25
C ASN A 84 -3.30 12.38 -1.63
N SER A 85 -3.90 13.57 -1.81
CA SER A 85 -3.90 14.25 -3.11
C SER A 85 -2.50 14.58 -3.61
N GLU A 86 -1.53 14.73 -2.71
CA GLU A 86 -0.17 15.12 -3.07
C GLU A 86 0.78 13.92 -3.19
N TRP A 87 0.28 12.70 -2.97
CA TRP A 87 1.10 11.49 -3.02
C TRP A 87 2.29 11.52 -2.07
N ARG A 88 2.05 12.08 -0.86
CA ARG A 88 3.08 12.08 0.19
C ARG A 88 3.39 10.66 0.63
N ASP A 89 4.60 10.45 1.14
CA ASP A 89 4.96 9.17 1.74
C ASP A 89 4.38 9.11 3.15
N LEU A 90 3.25 8.41 3.29
CA LEU A 90 2.51 8.33 4.56
C LEU A 90 3.28 7.56 5.64
N TYR A 91 4.33 6.82 5.27
CA TYR A 91 5.14 6.09 6.23
C TYR A 91 5.67 7.03 7.32
N TYR A 92 6.15 8.20 6.91
CA TYR A 92 6.72 9.16 7.85
C TYR A 92 5.67 9.90 8.68
N GLU A 93 4.40 9.75 8.35
CA GLU A 93 3.29 10.34 9.11
C GLU A 93 2.73 9.37 10.16
N ILE A 94 3.03 8.07 10.04
CA ILE A 94 2.49 7.05 10.95
C ILE A 94 3.53 6.39 11.85
N ILE A 95 4.81 6.71 11.69
CA ILE A 95 5.85 6.19 12.59
C ILE A 95 5.91 6.97 13.89
#